data_52c78f9fe73b84d0dae255bda53ab936
#
_entry.id   52c78f9fe73b84d0dae255bda53ab936
#
_cell.length_a   1.000
_cell.length_b   1.000
_cell.length_c   1.000
_cell.angle_alpha   90.00
_cell.angle_beta   90.00
_cell.angle_gamma   90.00
#
_symmetry.space_group_name_H-M   'P 1'
#
loop_
_entity.id
_entity.type
_entity.pdbx_description
1 polymer ?
#
loop_
_entity_poly.entity_id
_entity_poly.type
_entity_poly.pdbx_seq_one_letter_code
_entity_poly.pdbx_strand_id
1 'polypeptide(L)'
;MTPLYRSTPTKISIGNEYSIYSDRIELRCRFPFLTKTLVVNKDDLISIDIFKPPVIRTTFRALKLDLADLKEHVGIKRKNGFFKQLRFTPENPKEFVSKAKEIFELNC
;
A
#
# COMPACT_ATOMS: atom_id res chain seq x y z
N MET A 1 -11.60 11.14 -11.23
CA MET A 1 -12.34 10.62 -10.06
C MET A 1 -11.62 10.99 -8.78
N THR A 2 -12.36 11.39 -7.77
CA THR A 2 -11.79 11.75 -6.47
C THR A 2 -11.61 10.49 -5.61
N PRO A 3 -10.46 10.28 -4.98
CA PRO A 3 -10.29 9.13 -4.10
C PRO A 3 -11.20 9.24 -2.88
N LEU A 4 -11.65 8.09 -2.37
CA LEU A 4 -12.44 8.02 -1.14
C LEU A 4 -11.58 8.20 0.10
N TYR A 5 -10.29 7.90 -0.01
CA TYR A 5 -9.32 8.13 1.04
C TYR A 5 -7.95 8.40 0.40
N ARG A 6 -7.21 9.35 0.96
CA ARG A 6 -5.86 9.68 0.49
C ARG A 6 -4.94 9.86 1.68
N SER A 7 -3.80 9.19 1.64
CA SER A 7 -2.75 9.37 2.64
C SER A 7 -1.82 10.51 2.24
N THR A 8 -1.58 11.42 3.16
CA THR A 8 -0.68 12.55 2.93
C THR A 8 0.77 12.05 2.89
N PRO A 9 1.60 12.54 1.96
CA PRO A 9 3.01 12.17 1.92
C PRO A 9 3.73 12.51 3.22
N THR A 10 4.63 11.63 3.66
CA THR A 10 5.45 11.82 4.86
C THR A 10 6.92 11.57 4.52
N LYS A 11 7.81 11.79 5.50
CA LYS A 11 9.23 11.49 5.32
C LYS A 11 9.47 9.99 5.16
N ILE A 12 8.68 9.17 5.86
CA ILE A 12 8.81 7.72 5.80
C ILE A 12 8.29 7.18 4.47
N SER A 13 7.21 7.78 3.94
CA SER A 13 6.69 7.41 2.63
C SER A 13 7.55 7.98 1.49
N ILE A 14 8.58 8.76 1.80
CA ILE A 14 9.51 9.43 0.87
C ILE A 14 8.78 10.21 -0.23
N GLY A 15 7.68 10.88 0.16
CA GLY A 15 6.87 11.68 -0.74
C GLY A 15 5.85 10.90 -1.55
N ASN A 16 5.73 9.60 -1.33
CA ASN A 16 4.71 8.78 -2.02
C ASN A 16 3.33 9.11 -1.51
N GLU A 17 2.35 9.05 -2.41
CA GLU A 17 0.94 9.22 -2.07
C GLU A 17 0.19 7.92 -2.31
N TYR A 18 -0.64 7.54 -1.35
CA TYR A 18 -1.42 6.31 -1.42
C TYR A 18 -2.90 6.67 -1.33
N SER A 19 -3.70 6.22 -2.30
CA SER A 19 -5.11 6.58 -2.40
C SER A 19 -5.99 5.35 -2.58
N ILE A 20 -7.19 5.40 -1.99
CA ILE A 20 -8.16 4.33 -2.12
C ILE A 20 -9.37 4.88 -2.88
N TYR A 21 -9.72 4.19 -3.96
CA TYR A 21 -10.91 4.48 -4.76
C TYR A 21 -11.95 3.38 -4.54
N SER A 22 -13.13 3.53 -5.10
CA SER A 22 -14.20 2.53 -4.91
C SER A 22 -13.86 1.16 -5.49
N ASP A 23 -12.97 1.11 -6.49
CA ASP A 23 -12.65 -0.11 -7.22
C ASP A 23 -11.16 -0.48 -7.21
N ARG A 24 -10.29 0.35 -6.59
CA ARG A 24 -8.85 0.11 -6.63
C ARG A 24 -8.10 0.90 -5.59
N ILE A 25 -6.86 0.53 -5.37
CA ILE A 25 -5.88 1.31 -4.60
C ILE A 25 -4.80 1.78 -5.57
N GLU A 26 -4.43 3.05 -5.49
CA GLU A 26 -3.35 3.61 -6.30
C GLU A 26 -2.21 4.01 -5.40
N LEU A 27 -1.02 3.49 -5.69
CA LEU A 27 0.20 3.74 -4.94
C LEU A 27 1.13 4.56 -5.84
N ARG A 28 1.10 5.88 -5.66
CA ARG A 28 1.90 6.79 -6.47
C ARG A 28 3.27 6.93 -5.86
N CYS A 29 4.26 6.30 -6.48
CA CYS A 29 5.63 6.26 -5.98
C CYS A 29 6.50 7.27 -6.71
N ARG A 30 7.23 8.08 -5.94
CA ARG A 30 8.13 9.09 -6.48
C ARG A 30 9.55 8.55 -6.49
N PHE A 31 10.09 8.40 -7.71
CA PHE A 31 11.49 8.02 -7.90
C PHE A 31 12.29 9.25 -8.31
N PRO A 32 13.63 9.22 -8.19
CA PRO A 32 14.47 10.41 -8.49
C PRO A 32 14.25 11.01 -9.87
N PHE A 33 13.95 10.19 -10.88
CA PHE A 33 13.82 10.66 -12.25
C PHE A 33 12.43 10.51 -12.85
N LEU A 34 11.50 9.90 -12.11
CA LEU A 34 10.14 9.71 -12.62
C LEU A 34 9.17 9.40 -11.47
N THR A 35 7.89 9.57 -11.75
CA THR A 35 6.82 9.16 -10.83
C THR A 35 6.08 8.00 -11.50
N LYS A 36 5.87 6.93 -10.75
CA LYS A 36 5.16 5.75 -11.24
C LYS A 36 4.02 5.41 -10.29
N THR A 37 2.85 5.10 -10.86
CA THR A 37 1.69 4.69 -10.09
C THR A 37 1.47 3.20 -10.23
N LEU A 38 1.46 2.49 -9.11
CA LEU A 38 1.08 1.08 -9.06
C LEU A 38 -0.42 1.02 -8.73
N VAL A 39 -1.16 0.22 -9.48
CA VAL A 39 -2.60 0.09 -9.30
C VAL A 39 -2.92 -1.33 -8.85
N VAL A 40 -3.66 -1.45 -7.73
CA VAL A 40 -4.15 -2.73 -7.25
C VAL A 40 -5.67 -2.68 -7.34
N ASN A 41 -6.25 -3.37 -8.32
CA ASN A 41 -7.70 -3.41 -8.49
C ASN A 41 -8.33 -4.23 -7.38
N LYS A 42 -9.59 -3.92 -7.05
CA LYS A 42 -10.34 -4.64 -6.02
C LYS A 42 -10.29 -6.15 -6.25
N ASP A 43 -10.49 -6.58 -7.51
CA ASP A 43 -10.52 -8.00 -7.85
C ASP A 43 -9.15 -8.69 -7.74
N ASP A 44 -8.08 -7.89 -7.70
CA ASP A 44 -6.71 -8.37 -7.60
C ASP A 44 -6.22 -8.45 -6.16
N LEU A 45 -6.91 -7.80 -5.25
CA LEU A 45 -6.53 -7.73 -3.84
C LEU A 45 -6.90 -9.02 -3.12
N ILE A 46 -5.90 -9.68 -2.53
CA ILE A 46 -6.12 -10.89 -1.71
C ILE A 46 -6.30 -10.49 -0.25
N SER A 47 -5.39 -9.65 0.26
CA SER A 47 -5.46 -9.20 1.66
C SER A 47 -4.74 -7.88 1.82
N ILE A 48 -5.12 -7.16 2.87
CA ILE A 48 -4.45 -5.93 3.29
C ILE A 48 -4.42 -5.93 4.82
N ASP A 49 -3.23 -5.79 5.40
CA ASP A 49 -3.03 -5.86 6.84
C ASP A 49 -1.89 -4.97 7.32
N ILE A 50 -1.80 -4.81 8.64
CA ILE A 50 -0.72 -4.09 9.30
C ILE A 50 0.40 -5.07 9.61
N PHE A 51 1.64 -4.67 9.34
CA PHE A 51 2.84 -5.44 9.66
C PHE A 51 3.80 -4.58 10.47
N LYS A 52 4.59 -5.24 11.31
CA LYS A 52 5.61 -4.58 12.12
C LYS A 52 6.99 -4.80 11.50
N PRO A 53 7.93 -3.84 11.66
CA PRO A 53 9.29 -4.06 11.19
C PRO A 53 10.01 -5.09 12.06
N PRO A 54 11.09 -5.73 11.56
CA PRO A 54 11.64 -5.52 10.23
C PRO A 54 10.80 -6.20 9.15
N VAL A 55 11.01 -5.78 7.90
CA VAL A 55 10.39 -6.47 6.77
C VAL A 55 11.19 -7.76 6.55
N ILE A 56 10.65 -8.87 7.02
CA ILE A 56 11.32 -10.16 6.89
C ILE A 56 11.14 -10.64 5.46
N ARG A 57 12.24 -10.95 4.80
CA ARG A 57 12.21 -11.45 3.43
C ARG A 57 11.89 -12.93 3.42
N THR A 58 10.73 -13.30 3.94
CA THR A 58 10.26 -14.68 3.85
C THR A 58 9.84 -15.01 2.42
N THR A 59 9.49 -13.97 1.64
CA THR A 59 9.21 -14.13 0.22
C THR A 59 10.00 -13.06 -0.51
N PHE A 60 10.84 -13.45 -1.45
CA PHE A 60 11.62 -12.51 -2.25
C PHE A 60 10.78 -11.76 -3.29
N ARG A 61 9.48 -11.98 -3.30
CA ARG A 61 8.54 -11.23 -4.15
C ARG A 61 7.84 -10.09 -3.42
N ALA A 62 8.33 -9.73 -2.24
CA ALA A 62 7.84 -8.56 -1.52
C ALA A 62 8.59 -7.32 -1.99
N LEU A 63 7.88 -6.25 -2.26
CA LEU A 63 8.45 -4.98 -2.71
C LEU A 63 8.16 -3.89 -1.67
N LYS A 64 9.20 -3.25 -1.18
CA LYS A 64 9.08 -2.06 -0.33
C LYS A 64 8.98 -0.84 -1.21
N LEU A 65 7.90 -0.07 -1.05
CA LEU A 65 7.70 1.15 -1.83
C LEU A 65 8.28 2.39 -1.16
N ASP A 66 8.57 2.29 0.15
CA ASP A 66 9.12 3.39 0.95
C ASP A 66 9.96 2.83 2.10
N LEU A 67 10.13 3.60 3.17
CA LEU A 67 10.93 3.19 4.33
C LEU A 67 10.12 2.32 5.31
N ALA A 68 9.42 1.32 4.78
CA ALA A 68 8.49 0.48 5.54
C ALA A 68 9.15 -0.31 6.67
N ASP A 69 10.43 -0.64 6.58
CA ASP A 69 11.11 -1.37 7.65
C ASP A 69 11.47 -0.51 8.85
N LEU A 70 11.16 0.78 8.84
CA LEU A 70 11.46 1.67 9.98
C LEU A 70 10.34 1.71 11.01
N LYS A 71 9.11 1.36 10.63
CA LYS A 71 7.98 1.39 11.56
C LYS A 71 6.85 0.49 11.06
N GLU A 72 5.76 0.45 11.84
CA GLU A 72 4.54 -0.24 11.44
C GLU A 72 4.05 0.26 10.09
N HIS A 73 3.69 -0.65 9.21
CA HIS A 73 3.34 -0.34 7.83
C HIS A 73 2.25 -1.24 7.29
N VAL A 74 1.74 -0.90 6.09
CA VAL A 74 0.71 -1.68 5.42
C VAL A 74 1.35 -2.69 4.49
N GLY A 75 0.81 -3.91 4.48
CA GLY A 75 1.18 -4.92 3.51
C GLY A 75 -0.03 -5.34 2.70
N ILE A 76 0.09 -5.30 1.39
CA ILE A 76 -0.92 -5.77 0.45
C ILE A 76 -0.43 -7.06 -0.19
N LYS A 77 -1.32 -8.06 -0.28
CA LYS A 77 -1.08 -9.27 -1.04
C LYS A 77 -2.01 -9.25 -2.25
N ARG A 78 -1.48 -9.47 -3.44
CA ARG A 78 -2.24 -9.36 -4.69
C ARG A 78 -2.06 -10.59 -5.57
N LYS A 79 -3.00 -10.79 -6.50
CA LYS A 79 -2.98 -11.96 -7.40
C LYS A 79 -2.01 -11.82 -8.56
N ASN A 80 -1.96 -10.64 -9.17
CA ASN A 80 -1.19 -10.39 -10.39
C ASN A 80 0.03 -9.50 -10.11
N GLY A 81 0.99 -9.53 -11.03
CA GLY A 81 2.21 -8.75 -10.93
C GLY A 81 3.38 -9.60 -10.43
N PHE A 82 4.59 -9.17 -10.73
CA PHE A 82 5.80 -9.88 -10.31
C PHE A 82 5.91 -9.90 -8.78
N PHE A 83 5.74 -8.72 -8.17
CA PHE A 83 5.75 -8.62 -6.71
C PHE A 83 4.34 -8.87 -6.19
N LYS A 84 4.14 -10.03 -5.56
CA LYS A 84 2.84 -10.40 -5.00
C LYS A 84 2.52 -9.67 -3.71
N GLN A 85 3.53 -9.18 -3.00
CA GLN A 85 3.36 -8.42 -1.77
C GLN A 85 3.95 -7.03 -1.93
N LEU A 86 3.17 -6.02 -1.51
CA LEU A 86 3.59 -4.63 -1.52
C LEU A 86 3.59 -4.10 -0.09
N ARG A 87 4.69 -3.50 0.33
CA ARG A 87 4.85 -2.93 1.68
C ARG A 87 5.05 -1.43 1.58
N PHE A 88 4.24 -0.67 2.29
CA PHE A 88 4.31 0.79 2.24
C PHE A 88 3.78 1.40 3.53
N THR A 89 4.19 2.65 3.81
CA THR A 89 3.83 3.32 5.06
C THR A 89 3.04 4.58 4.76
N PRO A 90 1.70 4.51 4.78
CA PRO A 90 0.88 5.72 4.69
C PRO A 90 0.99 6.52 5.99
N GLU A 91 0.48 7.74 5.99
CA GLU A 91 0.51 8.61 7.16
C GLU A 91 -0.08 7.95 8.40
N ASN A 92 -1.19 7.25 8.24
CA ASN A 92 -1.84 6.49 9.31
C ASN A 92 -2.13 5.07 8.81
N PRO A 93 -1.22 4.10 9.05
CA PRO A 93 -1.40 2.74 8.53
C PRO A 93 -2.70 2.07 8.97
N LYS A 94 -3.08 2.22 10.23
CA LYS A 94 -4.30 1.58 10.74
C LYS A 94 -5.55 2.14 10.07
N GLU A 95 -5.61 3.45 9.90
CA GLU A 95 -6.74 4.09 9.22
C GLU A 95 -6.81 3.67 7.76
N PHE A 96 -5.66 3.58 7.09
CA PHE A 96 -5.60 3.16 5.68
C PHE A 96 -6.18 1.75 5.52
N VAL A 97 -5.76 0.82 6.36
CA VAL A 97 -6.27 -0.56 6.33
C VAL A 97 -7.77 -0.61 6.63
N SER A 98 -8.20 0.12 7.66
CA SER A 98 -9.60 0.17 8.04
C SER A 98 -10.47 0.71 6.91
N LYS A 99 -10.04 1.78 6.26
CA LYS A 99 -10.78 2.37 5.13
C LYS A 99 -10.81 1.44 3.93
N ALA A 100 -9.71 0.77 3.62
CA ALA A 100 -9.68 -0.18 2.51
C ALA A 100 -10.63 -1.35 2.74
N LYS A 101 -10.65 -1.89 3.95
CA LYS A 101 -11.55 -2.99 4.28
C LYS A 101 -13.01 -2.56 4.21
N GLU A 102 -13.31 -1.35 4.69
CA GLU A 102 -14.67 -0.80 4.63
C GLU A 102 -15.11 -0.58 3.18
N ILE A 103 -14.27 0.08 2.37
CA ILE A 103 -14.60 0.44 0.98
C ILE A 103 -14.76 -0.82 0.12
N PHE A 104 -13.91 -1.82 0.31
CA PHE A 104 -13.94 -3.04 -0.50
C PHE A 104 -14.77 -4.15 0.15
N GLU A 105 -15.38 -3.90 1.30
CA GLU A 105 -16.20 -4.87 2.01
C GLU A 105 -15.44 -6.16 2.31
N LEU A 106 -14.17 -6.02 2.71
CA LEU A 106 -13.35 -7.17 3.05
C LEU A 106 -13.65 -7.63 4.47
N ASN A 107 -13.84 -8.93 4.63
CA ASN A 107 -14.00 -9.52 5.95
C ASN A 107 -12.63 -9.74 6.58
N CYS A 108 -12.52 -9.38 7.83
CA CYS A 108 -11.30 -9.59 8.61
C CYS A 108 -11.21 -11.03 9.09
#